data_1ec82fd825eee5777d508a476a6eea4b
#
_entry.id   1ec82fd825eee5777d508a476a6eea4b
#
_cell.length_a   1.000
_cell.length_b   1.000
_cell.length_c   1.000
_cell.angle_alpha   90.00
_cell.angle_beta   90.00
_cell.angle_gamma   90.00
#
_symmetry.space_group_name_H-M   'P 1'
#
loop_
_entity.id
_entity.type
_entity.pdbx_description
1 polymer ?
#
loop_
_entity_poly.entity_id
_entity_poly.type
_entity_poly.pdbx_seq_one_letter_code
_entity_poly.pdbx_strand_id
1 'polypeptide(L)'
;IDWAVEKGITNGVSSNMFAPNDPCTRAQIVTFLWRAAGSPAPKSMSSFTDVPADAFYAKAVAWAVENGITSGTGEGKFSPNSTCTRAQAVTFLYRASGSPAVSGKAEFSDVSTTAFYADAVTWAAKKGITTGIGGGLFGSDNDCTRGQIVTFLWRAMAE
;
A
#
# COMPACT_ATOMS: atom_id res chain seq x y z
N ILE A 1 5.19 -0.17 14.66
CA ILE A 1 5.48 -1.60 14.50
C ILE A 1 4.69 -2.43 15.52
N ASP A 2 4.76 -2.04 16.80
CA ASP A 2 4.01 -2.75 17.85
C ASP A 2 2.51 -2.75 17.58
N TRP A 3 1.97 -1.62 17.13
CA TRP A 3 0.56 -1.51 16.76
C TRP A 3 0.19 -2.52 15.65
N ALA A 4 1.04 -2.62 14.62
CA ALA A 4 0.76 -3.51 13.49
C ALA A 4 0.82 -4.99 13.90
N VAL A 5 1.73 -5.34 14.81
CA VAL A 5 1.82 -6.70 15.35
C VAL A 5 0.58 -7.01 16.19
N GLU A 6 0.16 -6.10 17.07
CA GLU A 6 -1.03 -6.27 17.91
C GLU A 6 -2.30 -6.44 17.07
N LYS A 7 -2.41 -5.74 15.94
CA LYS A 7 -3.57 -5.83 15.05
C LYS A 7 -3.50 -7.00 14.08
N GLY A 8 -2.43 -7.80 14.15
CA GLY A 8 -2.28 -8.93 13.25
C GLY A 8 -1.98 -8.58 11.81
N ILE A 9 -1.56 -7.33 11.55
CA ILE A 9 -1.26 -6.86 10.20
C ILE A 9 0.03 -7.50 9.69
N THR A 10 1.00 -7.66 10.57
CA THR A 10 2.28 -8.25 10.22
C THR A 10 2.82 -9.08 11.38
N ASN A 11 3.60 -10.10 11.03
CA ASN A 11 4.35 -10.92 12.00
C ASN A 11 5.85 -10.69 11.90
N GLY A 12 6.27 -9.78 11.01
CA GLY A 12 7.67 -9.57 10.72
C GLY A 12 8.21 -10.58 9.72
N VAL A 13 9.52 -10.60 9.51
CA VAL A 13 10.19 -11.50 8.57
C VAL A 13 10.79 -12.72 9.27
N SER A 14 10.94 -12.66 10.59
CA SER A 14 11.38 -13.78 11.43
C SER A 14 10.81 -13.56 12.81
N SER A 15 11.04 -14.54 13.71
CA SER A 15 10.45 -14.53 15.05
C SER A 15 10.75 -13.26 15.86
N ASN A 16 11.91 -12.61 15.62
CA ASN A 16 12.35 -11.45 16.39
C ASN A 16 12.68 -10.24 15.53
N MET A 17 12.37 -10.28 14.21
CA MET A 17 12.75 -9.20 13.30
C MET A 17 11.60 -8.78 12.43
N PHE A 18 11.30 -7.49 12.44
CA PHE A 18 10.34 -6.90 11.52
C PHE A 18 10.98 -6.50 10.19
N ALA A 19 12.28 -6.18 10.19
CA ALA A 19 13.03 -5.67 9.04
C ALA A 19 12.43 -4.36 8.49
N PRO A 20 12.38 -3.30 9.30
CA PRO A 20 11.68 -2.06 8.92
C PRO A 20 12.33 -1.33 7.74
N ASN A 21 13.62 -1.54 7.50
CA ASN A 21 14.35 -0.86 6.43
C ASN A 21 14.34 -1.62 5.11
N ASP A 22 13.78 -2.84 5.09
CA ASP A 22 13.69 -3.60 3.85
C ASP A 22 12.60 -3.03 2.95
N PRO A 23 12.82 -3.00 1.63
CA PRO A 23 11.75 -2.62 0.70
C PRO A 23 10.55 -3.55 0.84
N CYS A 24 9.37 -3.00 0.63
CA CYS A 24 8.14 -3.77 0.71
C CYS A 24 7.72 -4.16 -0.71
N THR A 25 7.36 -5.43 -0.89
CA THR A 25 6.85 -5.90 -2.17
C THR A 25 5.37 -5.53 -2.32
N ARG A 26 4.88 -5.56 -3.56
CA ARG A 26 3.46 -5.34 -3.83
C ARG A 26 2.60 -6.35 -3.09
N ALA A 27 3.01 -7.62 -3.07
CA ALA A 27 2.29 -8.67 -2.33
C ALA A 27 2.21 -8.36 -0.83
N GLN A 28 3.31 -7.89 -0.26
CA GLN A 28 3.36 -7.55 1.17
C GLN A 28 2.43 -6.39 1.50
N ILE A 29 2.45 -5.33 0.70
CA ILE A 29 1.61 -4.15 0.95
C ILE A 29 0.13 -4.52 0.87
N VAL A 30 -0.27 -5.24 -0.16
CA VAL A 30 -1.67 -5.65 -0.31
C VAL A 30 -2.10 -6.55 0.84
N THR A 31 -1.20 -7.43 1.30
CA THR A 31 -1.49 -8.29 2.44
C THR A 31 -1.64 -7.48 3.73
N PHE A 32 -0.80 -6.47 3.95
CA PHE A 32 -0.94 -5.58 5.12
C PHE A 32 -2.29 -4.86 5.10
N LEU A 33 -2.69 -4.32 3.95
CA LEU A 33 -3.98 -3.64 3.80
C LEU A 33 -5.15 -4.59 4.05
N TRP A 34 -5.07 -5.81 3.51
CA TRP A 34 -6.10 -6.83 3.69
C TRP A 34 -6.26 -7.20 5.17
N ARG A 35 -5.14 -7.42 5.85
CA ARG A 35 -5.16 -7.73 7.29
C ARG A 35 -5.68 -6.55 8.12
N ALA A 36 -5.30 -5.33 7.75
CA ALA A 36 -5.81 -4.14 8.42
C ALA A 36 -7.33 -3.99 8.27
N ALA A 37 -7.88 -4.50 7.17
CA ALA A 37 -9.32 -4.50 6.92
C ALA A 37 -10.06 -5.66 7.61
N GLY A 38 -9.35 -6.51 8.36
CA GLY A 38 -9.93 -7.65 9.07
C GLY A 38 -9.89 -8.96 8.29
N SER A 39 -9.03 -9.03 7.28
CA SER A 39 -8.85 -10.23 6.43
C SER A 39 -10.18 -10.74 5.84
N PRO A 40 -10.97 -9.89 5.18
CA PRO A 40 -12.24 -10.32 4.62
C PRO A 40 -12.06 -11.34 3.51
N ALA A 41 -12.93 -12.34 3.46
CA ALA A 41 -12.86 -13.38 2.42
C ALA A 41 -13.25 -12.79 1.07
N PRO A 42 -12.43 -12.98 0.02
CA PRO A 42 -12.82 -12.53 -1.31
C PRO A 42 -13.92 -13.42 -1.89
N LYS A 43 -14.73 -12.89 -2.78
CA LYS A 43 -15.83 -13.63 -3.40
C LYS A 43 -15.31 -14.65 -4.41
N SER A 44 -14.21 -14.34 -5.08
CA SER A 44 -13.57 -15.25 -6.04
C SER A 44 -12.08 -14.96 -6.06
N MET A 45 -11.30 -15.91 -6.55
CA MET A 45 -9.85 -15.70 -6.68
C MET A 45 -9.55 -14.90 -7.93
N SER A 46 -8.41 -14.21 -7.93
CA SER A 46 -7.98 -13.41 -9.07
C SER A 46 -7.49 -14.33 -10.21
N SER A 47 -7.49 -13.78 -11.42
CA SER A 47 -7.05 -14.49 -12.61
C SER A 47 -5.59 -14.19 -13.00
N PHE A 48 -4.81 -13.56 -12.12
CA PHE A 48 -3.41 -13.26 -12.42
C PHE A 48 -2.58 -14.53 -12.55
N THR A 49 -1.79 -14.60 -13.61
CA THR A 49 -0.99 -15.79 -13.90
C THR A 49 0.17 -15.98 -12.94
N ASP A 50 0.61 -14.89 -12.29
CA ASP A 50 1.73 -14.90 -11.37
C ASP A 50 1.32 -14.92 -9.89
N VAL A 51 0.04 -15.22 -9.61
CA VAL A 51 -0.47 -15.33 -8.23
C VAL A 51 -0.98 -16.78 -8.04
N PRO A 52 -0.14 -17.67 -7.48
CA PRO A 52 -0.60 -19.03 -7.18
C PRO A 52 -1.71 -19.03 -6.14
N ALA A 53 -2.67 -19.93 -6.29
CA ALA A 53 -3.83 -20.00 -5.39
C ALA A 53 -3.45 -20.27 -3.93
N ASP A 54 -2.32 -20.92 -3.70
CA ASP A 54 -1.83 -21.25 -2.35
C ASP A 54 -0.84 -20.24 -1.78
N ALA A 55 -0.57 -19.15 -2.50
CA ALA A 55 0.32 -18.11 -1.98
C ALA A 55 -0.30 -17.41 -0.78
N PHE A 56 0.56 -16.97 0.17
CA PHE A 56 0.08 -16.30 1.38
C PHE A 56 -0.73 -15.04 1.06
N TYR A 57 -0.45 -14.42 -0.09
CA TYR A 57 -1.08 -13.17 -0.52
C TYR A 57 -2.24 -13.37 -1.49
N ALA A 58 -2.59 -14.61 -1.84
CA ALA A 58 -3.58 -14.87 -2.89
C ALA A 58 -4.95 -14.27 -2.56
N LYS A 59 -5.41 -14.44 -1.33
CA LYS A 59 -6.70 -13.89 -0.89
C LYS A 59 -6.66 -12.37 -0.82
N ALA A 60 -5.55 -11.82 -0.35
CA ALA A 60 -5.37 -10.37 -0.27
C ALA A 60 -5.42 -9.73 -1.65
N VAL A 61 -4.77 -10.33 -2.65
CA VAL A 61 -4.79 -9.86 -4.02
C VAL A 61 -6.20 -9.90 -4.60
N ALA A 62 -6.91 -11.02 -4.39
CA ALA A 62 -8.29 -11.14 -4.86
C ALA A 62 -9.20 -10.08 -4.24
N TRP A 63 -9.07 -9.86 -2.94
CA TRP A 63 -9.80 -8.81 -2.24
C TRP A 63 -9.48 -7.42 -2.79
N ALA A 64 -8.21 -7.15 -3.06
CA ALA A 64 -7.78 -5.86 -3.58
C ALA A 64 -8.36 -5.58 -4.97
N VAL A 65 -8.45 -6.60 -5.83
CA VAL A 65 -9.07 -6.47 -7.14
C VAL A 65 -10.57 -6.17 -6.99
N GLU A 66 -11.26 -6.91 -6.14
CA GLU A 66 -12.70 -6.73 -5.91
C GLU A 66 -13.03 -5.33 -5.41
N ASN A 67 -12.15 -4.74 -4.63
CA ASN A 67 -12.37 -3.42 -4.02
C ASN A 67 -11.75 -2.27 -4.83
N GLY A 68 -11.29 -2.54 -6.05
CA GLY A 68 -10.75 -1.50 -6.92
C GLY A 68 -9.41 -0.92 -6.47
N ILE A 69 -8.70 -1.63 -5.58
CA ILE A 69 -7.42 -1.17 -5.06
C ILE A 69 -6.32 -1.36 -6.10
N THR A 70 -6.39 -2.45 -6.84
CA THR A 70 -5.42 -2.75 -7.90
C THR A 70 -6.10 -3.43 -9.08
N SER A 71 -5.53 -3.23 -10.27
CA SER A 71 -5.89 -3.97 -11.47
C SER A 71 -4.69 -4.77 -12.01
N GLY A 72 -3.58 -4.74 -11.28
CA GLY A 72 -2.36 -5.41 -11.70
C GLY A 72 -1.41 -4.47 -12.42
N THR A 73 -0.36 -5.06 -13.02
CA THR A 73 0.67 -4.30 -13.75
C THR A 73 0.56 -4.46 -15.26
N GLY A 74 -0.40 -5.25 -15.73
CA GLY A 74 -0.63 -5.48 -17.16
C GLY A 74 -0.36 -6.92 -17.54
N GLU A 75 -0.86 -7.31 -18.72
CA GLU A 75 -0.65 -8.65 -19.30
C GLU A 75 -1.07 -9.80 -18.38
N GLY A 76 -2.11 -9.58 -17.58
CA GLY A 76 -2.61 -10.61 -16.67
C GLY A 76 -1.73 -10.87 -15.47
N LYS A 77 -0.87 -9.92 -15.12
CA LYS A 77 0.08 -10.06 -13.99
C LYS A 77 -0.20 -9.07 -12.89
N PHE A 78 0.02 -9.50 -11.65
CA PHE A 78 -0.01 -8.64 -10.48
C PHE A 78 1.38 -8.12 -10.10
N SER A 79 2.42 -8.87 -10.42
CA SER A 79 3.82 -8.60 -10.07
C SER A 79 4.02 -8.61 -8.55
N PRO A 80 3.73 -9.74 -7.87
CA PRO A 80 3.73 -9.79 -6.41
C PRO A 80 5.10 -9.53 -5.78
N ASN A 81 6.17 -9.92 -6.48
CA ASN A 81 7.53 -9.82 -5.94
C ASN A 81 8.25 -8.52 -6.30
N SER A 82 7.61 -7.66 -7.08
CA SER A 82 8.19 -6.35 -7.40
C SER A 82 8.12 -5.45 -6.18
N THR A 83 9.17 -4.64 -5.98
CA THR A 83 9.14 -3.66 -4.90
C THR A 83 8.07 -2.62 -5.18
N CYS A 84 7.46 -2.12 -4.13
CA CYS A 84 6.40 -1.13 -4.23
C CYS A 84 7.01 0.25 -4.00
N THR A 85 6.74 1.19 -4.90
CA THR A 85 7.20 2.56 -4.70
C THR A 85 6.31 3.27 -3.68
N ARG A 86 6.79 4.39 -3.16
CA ARG A 86 5.99 5.21 -2.24
C ARG A 86 4.70 5.69 -2.93
N ALA A 87 4.77 6.06 -4.22
CA ALA A 87 3.59 6.45 -4.98
C ALA A 87 2.57 5.32 -5.08
N GLN A 88 3.02 4.11 -5.36
CA GLN A 88 2.15 2.93 -5.41
C GLN A 88 1.54 2.63 -4.05
N ALA A 89 2.33 2.72 -3.00
CA ALA A 89 1.88 2.43 -1.64
C ALA A 89 0.75 3.37 -1.21
N VAL A 90 0.93 4.68 -1.38
CA VAL A 90 -0.13 5.63 -1.00
C VAL A 90 -1.35 5.50 -1.90
N THR A 91 -1.16 5.12 -3.17
CA THR A 91 -2.28 4.90 -4.09
C THR A 91 -3.11 3.70 -3.63
N PHE A 92 -2.48 2.60 -3.24
CA PHE A 92 -3.18 1.44 -2.70
C PHE A 92 -3.97 1.84 -1.43
N LEU A 93 -3.33 2.56 -0.53
CA LEU A 93 -3.96 2.99 0.72
C LEU A 93 -5.15 3.93 0.45
N TYR A 94 -4.98 4.87 -0.46
CA TYR A 94 -6.03 5.79 -0.88
C TYR A 94 -7.24 5.04 -1.43
N ARG A 95 -7.00 4.09 -2.32
CA ARG A 95 -8.07 3.27 -2.90
C ARG A 95 -8.73 2.36 -1.86
N ALA A 96 -7.94 1.82 -0.94
CA ALA A 96 -8.48 1.02 0.16
C ALA A 96 -9.38 1.85 1.07
N SER A 97 -9.16 3.16 1.13
CA SER A 97 -9.96 4.11 1.90
C SER A 97 -11.18 4.62 1.13
N GLY A 98 -11.46 4.07 -0.05
CA GLY A 98 -12.62 4.42 -0.87
C GLY A 98 -12.38 5.58 -1.83
N SER A 99 -11.14 5.92 -2.11
CA SER A 99 -10.77 7.00 -3.03
C SER A 99 -11.54 8.29 -2.75
N PRO A 100 -11.44 8.83 -1.53
CA PRO A 100 -12.22 10.03 -1.17
C PRO A 100 -11.87 11.22 -2.05
N ALA A 101 -12.83 12.11 -2.27
CA ALA A 101 -12.63 13.31 -3.08
C ALA A 101 -11.56 14.19 -2.44
N VAL A 102 -10.69 14.76 -3.26
CA VAL A 102 -9.58 15.59 -2.81
C VAL A 102 -9.69 16.97 -3.47
N SER A 103 -9.51 18.02 -2.66
CA SER A 103 -9.46 19.39 -3.16
C SER A 103 -8.06 19.96 -3.03
N GLY A 104 -7.64 20.77 -4.01
CA GLY A 104 -6.32 21.39 -4.00
C GLY A 104 -5.22 20.40 -4.41
N LYS A 105 -3.99 20.76 -4.10
CA LYS A 105 -2.81 19.99 -4.49
C LYS A 105 -1.83 19.94 -3.33
N ALA A 106 -1.10 18.84 -3.23
CA ALA A 106 0.04 18.77 -2.34
C ALA A 106 1.20 19.54 -2.95
N GLU A 107 2.01 20.16 -2.09
CA GLU A 107 3.12 21.01 -2.53
C GLU A 107 4.44 20.23 -2.60
N PHE A 108 4.43 19.16 -3.40
CA PHE A 108 5.64 18.37 -3.66
C PHE A 108 6.08 18.61 -5.09
N SER A 109 7.32 19.04 -5.27
CA SER A 109 7.85 19.39 -6.59
C SER A 109 8.03 18.19 -7.51
N ASP A 110 8.12 16.98 -6.95
CA ASP A 110 8.28 15.74 -7.71
C ASP A 110 6.95 15.04 -8.01
N VAL A 111 5.82 15.69 -7.75
CA VAL A 111 4.49 15.10 -8.02
C VAL A 111 3.80 15.94 -9.08
N SER A 112 3.70 15.38 -10.29
CA SER A 112 2.97 16.02 -11.38
C SER A 112 1.47 15.96 -11.08
N THR A 113 0.74 17.02 -11.42
CA THR A 113 -0.72 17.07 -11.23
C THR A 113 -1.45 16.08 -12.12
N THR A 114 -0.80 15.56 -13.16
CA THR A 114 -1.37 14.57 -14.06
C THR A 114 -0.96 13.13 -13.73
N ALA A 115 -0.13 12.93 -12.71
CA ALA A 115 0.29 11.60 -12.31
C ALA A 115 -0.90 10.81 -11.77
N PHE A 116 -0.87 9.48 -11.99
CA PHE A 116 -1.96 8.61 -11.52
C PHE A 116 -2.11 8.66 -10.00
N TYR A 117 -1.04 8.99 -9.29
CA TYR A 117 -1.00 9.02 -7.83
C TYR A 117 -1.17 10.43 -7.24
N ALA A 118 -1.43 11.44 -8.07
CA ALA A 118 -1.49 12.82 -7.59
C ALA A 118 -2.55 13.03 -6.51
N ASP A 119 -3.76 12.52 -6.73
CA ASP A 119 -4.84 12.64 -5.76
C ASP A 119 -4.54 11.87 -4.47
N ALA A 120 -3.96 10.69 -4.61
CA ALA A 120 -3.59 9.87 -3.44
C ALA A 120 -2.55 10.58 -2.58
N VAL A 121 -1.52 11.17 -3.20
CA VAL A 121 -0.48 11.92 -2.48
C VAL A 121 -1.06 13.15 -1.79
N THR A 122 -1.94 13.89 -2.49
CA THR A 122 -2.60 15.05 -1.91
C THR A 122 -3.46 14.66 -0.71
N TRP A 123 -4.22 13.59 -0.85
CA TRP A 123 -5.02 13.05 0.25
C TRP A 123 -4.15 12.67 1.44
N ALA A 124 -3.05 11.94 1.18
CA ALA A 124 -2.17 11.49 2.25
C ALA A 124 -1.51 12.66 2.98
N ALA A 125 -1.11 13.70 2.25
CA ALA A 125 -0.51 14.89 2.85
C ALA A 125 -1.53 15.64 3.71
N LYS A 126 -2.74 15.82 3.21
CA LYS A 126 -3.80 16.54 3.94
C LYS A 126 -4.27 15.81 5.19
N LYS A 127 -4.24 14.48 5.17
CA LYS A 127 -4.60 13.66 6.32
C LYS A 127 -3.45 13.50 7.31
N GLY A 128 -2.27 14.03 7.02
CA GLY A 128 -1.12 13.88 7.89
C GLY A 128 -0.49 12.50 7.84
N ILE A 129 -0.81 11.69 6.81
CA ILE A 129 -0.24 10.36 6.64
C ILE A 129 1.22 10.46 6.21
N THR A 130 1.54 11.44 5.38
CA THR A 130 2.90 11.69 4.93
C THR A 130 3.23 13.17 5.00
N THR A 131 4.50 13.48 5.27
CA THR A 131 5.05 14.82 5.15
C THR A 131 6.10 14.89 4.05
N GLY A 132 6.28 13.79 3.33
CA GLY A 132 7.32 13.68 2.31
C GLY A 132 8.63 13.19 2.87
N ILE A 133 9.70 13.33 2.08
CA ILE A 133 11.04 12.88 2.46
C ILE A 133 11.99 14.05 2.74
N GLY A 134 11.48 15.29 2.70
CA GLY A 134 12.27 16.51 2.90
C GLY A 134 12.53 17.22 1.59
N GLY A 135 12.94 18.49 1.69
CA GLY A 135 13.26 19.30 0.52
C GLY A 135 12.10 19.58 -0.41
N GLY A 136 10.86 19.48 0.07
CA GLY A 136 9.68 19.67 -0.76
C GLY A 136 9.40 18.48 -1.70
N LEU A 137 9.96 17.30 -1.41
CA LEU A 137 9.80 16.11 -2.23
C LEU A 137 8.95 15.07 -1.50
N PHE A 138 8.11 14.37 -2.27
CA PHE A 138 7.38 13.21 -1.76
C PHE A 138 8.21 11.93 -1.82
N GLY A 139 9.06 11.80 -2.83
CA GLY A 139 9.84 10.59 -3.08
C GLY A 139 9.03 9.54 -3.83
N SER A 140 8.28 9.95 -4.84
CA SER A 140 7.32 9.10 -5.57
C SER A 140 7.91 7.79 -6.05
N ASP A 141 9.09 7.82 -6.63
CA ASP A 141 9.72 6.65 -7.25
C ASP A 141 10.63 5.88 -6.29
N ASN A 142 10.78 6.35 -5.06
CA ASN A 142 11.58 5.63 -4.06
C ASN A 142 10.81 4.40 -3.60
N ASP A 143 11.55 3.34 -3.26
CA ASP A 143 10.94 2.15 -2.67
C ASP A 143 10.28 2.51 -1.35
N CYS A 144 9.10 1.94 -1.10
CA CYS A 144 8.44 2.04 0.19
C CYS A 144 8.95 0.92 1.09
N THR A 145 9.52 1.27 2.23
CA THR A 145 10.02 0.27 3.16
C THR A 145 8.88 -0.30 4.00
N ARG A 146 9.13 -1.46 4.62
CA ARG A 146 8.15 -2.08 5.52
C ARG A 146 7.79 -1.12 6.67
N GLY A 147 8.77 -0.41 7.21
CA GLY A 147 8.52 0.57 8.27
C GLY A 147 7.67 1.74 7.79
N GLN A 148 7.90 2.21 6.57
CA GLN A 148 7.14 3.31 6.01
C GLN A 148 5.67 2.94 5.79
N ILE A 149 5.38 1.76 5.24
CA ILE A 149 3.98 1.36 5.02
C ILE A 149 3.24 1.17 6.35
N VAL A 150 3.90 0.60 7.35
CA VAL A 150 3.28 0.46 8.67
C VAL A 150 2.99 1.83 9.29
N THR A 151 3.90 2.79 9.12
CA THR A 151 3.69 4.16 9.58
C THR A 151 2.51 4.81 8.85
N PHE A 152 2.42 4.64 7.54
CA PHE A 152 1.30 5.17 6.75
C PHE A 152 -0.02 4.57 7.22
N LEU A 153 -0.06 3.25 7.43
CA LEU A 153 -1.26 2.56 7.91
C LEU A 153 -1.67 3.08 9.29
N TRP A 154 -0.71 3.23 10.20
CA TRP A 154 -0.98 3.70 11.54
C TRP A 154 -1.58 5.11 11.52
N ARG A 155 -0.99 6.01 10.74
CA ARG A 155 -1.49 7.38 10.63
C ARG A 155 -2.87 7.46 9.97
N ALA A 156 -3.18 6.52 9.08
CA ALA A 156 -4.46 6.50 8.38
C ALA A 156 -5.57 5.88 9.22
N MET A 157 -5.27 4.89 10.03
CA MET A 157 -6.27 4.00 10.62
C MET A 157 -6.28 3.96 12.15
N ALA A 158 -5.16 4.20 12.81
CA ALA A 158 -5.10 4.18 14.27
C ALA A 158 -5.46 5.55 14.82
N GLU A 159 -6.33 5.57 15.80
CA GLU A 159 -6.78 6.80 16.46
C GLU A 159 -6.57 6.73 17.95
#